data_fd91db1cb84f830b422ed9ba1f7b609d
#
_entry.id   fd91db1cb84f830b422ed9ba1f7b609d
#
_cell.length_a   1.000
_cell.length_b   1.000
_cell.length_c   1.000
_cell.angle_alpha   90.00
_cell.angle_beta   90.00
_cell.angle_gamma   90.00
#
_symmetry.space_group_name_H-M   'P 1'
#
loop_
_entity.id
_entity.type
_entity.pdbx_description
1 polymer ?
#
loop_
_entity_poly.entity_id
_entity_poly.type
_entity_poly.pdbx_seq_one_letter_code
_entity_poly.pdbx_strand_id
1 'polypeptide(L)'
;MVPVLQPSNFGWSDREGNREFTDPDDCSKPATDPPEGMTDPVLVYTHEEGRCSITGGMYTDYGPEAWRNGFIYGDFCSGDIWLASPSENGTAQTQHLVDTDNLLVGFGQGLEGELLIFTWGGTMFELDVHSP
;
A
#
# COMPACT_ATOMS: atom_id res chain seq x y z
N MET A 1 2.72 -1.51 -9.69
CA MET A 1 3.37 -0.18 -9.73
C MET A 1 3.21 0.33 -11.14
N VAL A 2 2.47 1.40 -11.34
CA VAL A 2 2.37 2.05 -12.66
C VAL A 2 3.45 3.13 -12.69
N PRO A 3 4.27 3.21 -13.75
CA PRO A 3 5.21 4.32 -13.88
C PRO A 3 4.45 5.64 -13.84
N VAL A 4 4.78 6.52 -12.90
CA VAL A 4 4.11 7.81 -12.66
C VAL A 4 4.29 8.82 -13.83
N LEU A 5 4.81 8.36 -14.94
CA LEU A 5 5.12 9.20 -16.12
C LEU A 5 3.93 9.42 -17.06
N GLN A 6 2.80 8.76 -16.82
CA GLN A 6 1.57 9.01 -17.58
C GLN A 6 0.39 9.15 -16.61
N PRO A 7 -0.45 10.18 -16.80
CA PRO A 7 -1.66 10.30 -16.02
C PRO A 7 -2.56 9.09 -16.30
N SER A 8 -3.00 8.42 -15.23
CA SER A 8 -3.89 7.28 -15.31
C SER A 8 -5.22 7.60 -14.63
N ASN A 9 -6.32 7.15 -15.22
CA ASN A 9 -7.63 7.24 -14.62
C ASN A 9 -7.93 5.93 -13.89
N PHE A 10 -7.95 5.96 -12.57
CA PHE A 10 -8.27 4.80 -11.73
C PHE A 10 -9.76 4.65 -11.43
N GLY A 11 -10.60 5.51 -12.03
CA GLY A 11 -12.04 5.34 -12.03
C GLY A 11 -12.79 5.92 -10.83
N TRP A 12 -12.13 6.58 -9.91
CA TRP A 12 -12.84 7.23 -8.81
C TRP A 12 -13.78 8.34 -9.36
N SER A 13 -15.04 8.37 -8.98
CA SER A 13 -15.78 7.62 -7.94
C SER A 13 -16.68 6.49 -8.51
N ASP A 14 -16.47 6.07 -9.74
CA ASP A 14 -17.24 4.96 -10.32
C ASP A 14 -16.66 3.61 -9.87
N ARG A 15 -15.41 3.60 -9.45
CA ARG A 15 -14.68 2.39 -9.00
C ARG A 15 -13.96 2.63 -7.68
N GLU A 16 -13.92 1.56 -6.88
CA GLU A 16 -13.07 1.41 -5.69
C GLU A 16 -12.16 0.20 -5.89
N GLY A 17 -10.85 0.43 -6.02
CA GLY A 17 -9.93 -0.61 -6.41
C GLY A 17 -10.27 -1.19 -7.79
N ASN A 18 -10.49 -2.49 -7.88
CA ASN A 18 -10.89 -3.20 -9.09
C ASN A 18 -12.39 -3.56 -9.14
N ARG A 19 -13.23 -2.83 -8.39
CA ARG A 19 -14.68 -3.07 -8.26
C ARG A 19 -15.47 -1.83 -8.58
N GLU A 20 -16.74 -1.99 -8.94
CA GLU A 20 -17.68 -0.89 -9.04
C GLU A 20 -17.96 -0.32 -7.64
N PHE A 21 -17.87 1.00 -7.49
CA PHE A 21 -18.21 1.71 -6.26
C PHE A 21 -19.68 2.10 -6.27
N THR A 22 -20.43 1.66 -5.29
CA THR A 22 -21.85 1.98 -5.14
C THR A 22 -22.21 2.45 -3.74
N ASP A 23 -21.51 1.95 -2.74
CA ASP A 23 -21.72 2.27 -1.33
C ASP A 23 -20.39 2.08 -0.59
N PRO A 24 -19.95 3.04 0.24
CA PRO A 24 -18.71 2.92 0.99
C PRO A 24 -18.66 1.72 1.95
N ASP A 25 -19.82 1.22 2.35
CA ASP A 25 -19.93 0.07 3.26
C ASP A 25 -20.10 -1.28 2.52
N ASP A 26 -20.25 -1.26 1.18
CA ASP A 26 -20.43 -2.46 0.36
C ASP A 26 -19.16 -2.89 -0.36
N CYS A 27 -18.33 -3.67 0.30
CA CYS A 27 -17.18 -4.34 -0.29
C CYS A 27 -17.52 -5.70 -0.93
N SER A 28 -18.80 -6.06 -1.05
CA SER A 28 -19.22 -7.38 -1.55
C SER A 28 -19.19 -7.53 -3.05
N LYS A 29 -19.09 -6.45 -3.81
CA LYS A 29 -19.07 -6.49 -5.28
C LYS A 29 -17.87 -7.27 -5.81
N PRO A 30 -18.06 -8.11 -6.81
CA PRO A 30 -16.96 -8.85 -7.43
C PRO A 30 -16.03 -7.88 -8.20
N ALA A 31 -14.78 -8.28 -8.36
CA ALA A 31 -13.87 -7.61 -9.28
C ALA A 31 -14.41 -7.70 -10.72
N THR A 32 -14.25 -6.64 -11.49
CA THR A 32 -14.64 -6.54 -12.89
C THR A 32 -13.54 -5.91 -13.72
N ASP A 33 -13.50 -6.19 -15.00
CA ASP A 33 -12.56 -5.52 -15.91
C ASP A 33 -12.79 -3.99 -15.89
N PRO A 34 -11.73 -3.18 -16.00
CA PRO A 34 -11.87 -1.74 -16.02
C PRO A 34 -12.60 -1.29 -17.29
N PRO A 35 -13.54 -0.32 -17.20
CA PRO A 35 -14.10 0.32 -18.37
C PRO A 35 -13.03 0.97 -19.26
N GLU A 36 -13.37 1.22 -20.52
CA GLU A 36 -12.46 1.87 -21.47
C GLU A 36 -11.92 3.20 -20.92
N GLY A 37 -10.63 3.38 -20.97
CA GLY A 37 -9.93 4.57 -20.48
C GLY A 37 -9.65 4.58 -18.97
N MET A 38 -10.02 3.53 -18.25
CA MET A 38 -9.66 3.32 -16.85
C MET A 38 -8.55 2.28 -16.70
N THR A 39 -7.82 2.37 -15.61
CA THR A 39 -6.69 1.46 -15.31
C THR A 39 -6.90 0.86 -13.92
N ASP A 40 -6.88 -0.45 -13.82
CA ASP A 40 -6.93 -1.11 -12.52
C ASP A 40 -5.64 -0.91 -11.73
N PRO A 41 -5.74 -0.84 -10.39
CA PRO A 41 -4.55 -0.87 -9.53
C PRO A 41 -3.87 -2.24 -9.61
N VAL A 42 -2.55 -2.26 -9.44
CA VAL A 42 -1.76 -3.50 -9.44
C VAL A 42 -1.91 -4.32 -8.15
N LEU A 43 -2.46 -3.70 -7.13
CA LEU A 43 -2.69 -4.28 -5.81
C LEU A 43 -3.93 -3.68 -5.18
N VAL A 44 -4.77 -4.51 -4.60
CA VAL A 44 -5.92 -4.15 -3.77
C VAL A 44 -5.97 -5.08 -2.56
N TYR A 45 -6.57 -4.60 -1.46
CA TYR A 45 -6.96 -5.43 -0.33
C TYR A 45 -8.35 -5.01 0.18
N THR A 46 -8.96 -5.83 1.00
CA THR A 46 -10.30 -5.60 1.56
C THR A 46 -10.22 -5.13 3.00
N HIS A 47 -11.35 -4.62 3.56
CA HIS A 47 -11.44 -4.19 4.96
C HIS A 47 -11.54 -5.35 5.96
N GLU A 48 -11.15 -6.55 5.57
CA GLU A 48 -11.07 -7.70 6.48
C GLU A 48 -9.95 -7.54 7.50
N GLU A 49 -10.05 -8.27 8.61
CA GLU A 49 -9.01 -8.30 9.66
C GLU A 49 -8.70 -6.92 10.29
N GLY A 50 -9.69 -6.04 10.35
CA GLY A 50 -9.54 -4.73 10.98
C GLY A 50 -8.93 -3.64 10.09
N ARG A 51 -8.63 -3.95 8.85
CA ARG A 51 -8.14 -2.98 7.86
C ARG A 51 -9.25 -2.01 7.45
N CYS A 52 -8.90 -0.75 7.20
CA CYS A 52 -9.88 0.25 6.82
C CYS A 52 -9.40 1.26 5.78
N SER A 53 -8.14 1.58 5.74
CA SER A 53 -7.63 2.64 4.86
C SER A 53 -6.15 2.47 4.60
N ILE A 54 -5.80 2.30 3.33
CA ILE A 54 -4.40 2.31 2.92
C ILE A 54 -3.76 3.66 3.26
N THR A 55 -2.68 3.62 3.99
CA THR A 55 -1.91 4.80 4.35
C THR A 55 -0.65 4.80 3.56
N GLY A 56 -0.52 5.77 2.69
CA GLY A 56 0.67 6.15 1.96
C GLY A 56 1.64 5.04 1.71
N GLY A 57 2.84 5.40 1.38
CA GLY A 57 3.88 4.40 1.24
C GLY A 57 5.14 5.02 0.67
N MET A 58 6.17 4.21 0.58
CA MET A 58 7.47 4.66 0.11
C MET A 58 8.12 3.60 -0.77
N TYR A 59 8.65 4.05 -1.92
CA TYR A 59 9.48 3.21 -2.77
C TYR A 59 10.86 3.02 -2.14
N THR A 60 11.35 1.80 -2.12
CA THR A 60 12.59 1.43 -1.44
C THR A 60 13.73 1.18 -2.42
N ASP A 61 14.31 2.28 -2.92
CA ASP A 61 15.60 2.22 -3.64
C ASP A 61 16.80 2.12 -2.68
N TYR A 62 16.60 2.59 -1.47
CA TYR A 62 17.55 2.64 -0.37
C TYR A 62 17.06 1.73 0.74
N GLY A 63 17.95 1.37 1.63
CA GLY A 63 17.65 0.47 2.74
C GLY A 63 18.07 -0.97 2.48
N PRO A 64 17.54 -1.92 3.24
CA PRO A 64 17.93 -3.32 3.18
C PRO A 64 17.77 -3.91 1.79
N GLU A 65 18.74 -4.73 1.37
CA GLU A 65 18.73 -5.35 0.03
C GLU A 65 17.46 -6.15 -0.25
N ALA A 66 16.92 -6.79 0.78
CA ALA A 66 15.67 -7.56 0.69
C ALA A 66 14.44 -6.72 0.31
N TRP A 67 14.49 -5.40 0.50
CA TRP A 67 13.37 -4.49 0.21
C TRP A 67 13.56 -3.68 -1.08
N ARG A 68 14.74 -3.76 -1.71
CA ARG A 68 15.05 -2.98 -2.91
C ARG A 68 14.07 -3.25 -4.04
N ASN A 69 13.74 -2.19 -4.76
CA ASN A 69 12.73 -2.17 -5.82
C ASN A 69 11.31 -2.53 -5.35
N GLY A 70 11.05 -2.43 -4.05
CA GLY A 70 9.74 -2.62 -3.47
C GLY A 70 9.04 -1.29 -3.13
N PHE A 71 7.78 -1.40 -2.75
CA PHE A 71 6.98 -0.31 -2.23
C PHE A 71 6.43 -0.73 -0.86
N ILE A 72 6.84 -0.02 0.20
CA ILE A 72 6.33 -0.24 1.55
C ILE A 72 5.09 0.60 1.74
N TYR A 73 4.03 0.01 2.26
CA TYR A 73 2.77 0.67 2.58
C TYR A 73 2.16 0.06 3.85
N GLY A 74 1.20 0.76 4.43
CA GLY A 74 0.51 0.28 5.62
C GLY A 74 -0.98 0.57 5.60
N ASP A 75 -1.68 0.09 6.62
CA ASP A 75 -3.08 0.39 6.87
C ASP A 75 -3.24 1.22 8.14
N PHE A 76 -4.09 2.24 8.07
CA PHE A 76 -4.32 3.16 9.18
C PHE A 76 -4.90 2.45 10.41
N CYS A 77 -5.89 1.58 10.20
CA CYS A 77 -6.62 0.99 11.31
C CYS A 77 -5.91 -0.21 11.95
N SER A 78 -5.44 -1.13 11.12
CA SER A 78 -4.81 -2.36 11.62
C SER A 78 -3.38 -2.15 12.10
N GLY A 79 -2.68 -1.14 11.58
CA GLY A 79 -1.26 -0.95 11.87
C GLY A 79 -0.33 -1.87 11.14
N ASP A 80 -0.87 -2.70 10.26
CA ASP A 80 -0.09 -3.59 9.42
C ASP A 80 0.78 -2.83 8.42
N ILE A 81 1.97 -3.35 8.18
CA ILE A 81 2.91 -2.86 7.16
C ILE A 81 3.31 -3.98 6.23
N TRP A 82 3.26 -3.71 4.94
CA TRP A 82 3.62 -4.64 3.87
C TRP A 82 4.66 -4.09 2.92
N LEU A 83 5.38 -5.01 2.29
CA LEU A 83 6.21 -4.77 1.12
C LEU A 83 5.49 -5.30 -0.12
N ALA A 84 5.26 -4.44 -1.09
CA ALA A 84 4.83 -4.83 -2.43
C ALA A 84 6.03 -4.87 -3.37
N SER A 85 6.26 -5.98 -4.04
CA SER A 85 7.32 -6.14 -5.02
C SER A 85 6.75 -6.44 -6.40
N PRO A 86 7.35 -5.94 -7.49
CA PRO A 86 6.93 -6.25 -8.84
C PRO A 86 7.00 -7.75 -9.11
N SER A 87 6.00 -8.27 -9.82
CA SER A 87 5.99 -9.65 -10.32
C SER A 87 6.13 -9.66 -11.85
N GLU A 88 6.65 -10.74 -12.39
CA GLU A 88 6.87 -10.90 -13.84
C GLU A 88 5.58 -10.84 -14.67
N ASN A 89 4.44 -11.15 -14.07
CA ASN A 89 3.14 -11.11 -14.73
C ASN A 89 2.45 -9.72 -14.69
N GLY A 90 3.14 -8.68 -14.19
CA GLY A 90 2.61 -7.30 -14.10
C GLY A 90 1.75 -7.03 -12.88
N THR A 91 1.58 -8.01 -11.98
CA THR A 91 0.96 -7.80 -10.67
C THR A 91 2.00 -7.44 -9.61
N ALA A 92 1.58 -7.14 -8.39
CA ALA A 92 2.46 -7.03 -7.24
C ALA A 92 2.36 -8.27 -6.36
N GLN A 93 3.50 -8.74 -5.84
CA GLN A 93 3.54 -9.69 -4.74
C GLN A 93 3.64 -8.93 -3.43
N THR A 94 2.95 -9.39 -2.40
CA THR A 94 2.95 -8.75 -1.09
C THR A 94 3.58 -9.65 -0.05
N GLN A 95 4.37 -9.05 0.82
CA GLN A 95 4.92 -9.67 2.02
C GLN A 95 4.51 -8.84 3.21
N HIS A 96 3.85 -9.45 4.20
CA HIS A 96 3.59 -8.82 5.48
C HIS A 96 4.91 -8.68 6.24
N LEU A 97 5.21 -7.47 6.72
CA LEU A 97 6.45 -7.17 7.43
C LEU A 97 6.24 -7.16 8.93
N VAL A 98 5.26 -6.40 9.39
CA VAL A 98 4.98 -6.22 10.82
C VAL A 98 3.58 -5.66 11.05
N ASP A 99 3.00 -6.01 12.19
CA ASP A 99 1.84 -5.37 12.81
C ASP A 99 2.36 -4.49 13.96
N THR A 100 2.02 -3.20 13.92
CA THR A 100 2.57 -2.21 14.86
C THR A 100 1.66 -1.88 16.03
N ASP A 101 0.44 -2.39 16.07
CA ASP A 101 -0.60 -1.98 17.03
C ASP A 101 -0.85 -0.45 17.07
N ASN A 102 -0.45 0.28 16.03
CA ASN A 102 -0.56 1.74 15.96
C ASN A 102 -1.39 2.19 14.76
N LEU A 103 -2.08 3.32 14.90
CA LEU A 103 -2.75 3.99 13.79
C LEU A 103 -1.71 4.68 12.92
N LEU A 104 -1.45 4.16 11.73
CA LEU A 104 -0.42 4.67 10.82
C LEU A 104 -0.92 5.88 10.04
N VAL A 105 -0.13 6.97 10.00
CA VAL A 105 -0.52 8.18 9.26
C VAL A 105 0.43 8.55 8.13
N GLY A 106 1.56 7.89 8.02
CA GLY A 106 2.49 8.15 6.91
C GLY A 106 3.83 7.49 7.06
N PHE A 107 4.62 7.64 6.01
CA PHE A 107 5.97 7.12 5.89
C PHE A 107 6.92 8.24 5.46
N GLY A 108 8.18 8.10 5.78
CA GLY A 108 9.23 9.02 5.39
C GLY A 108 10.58 8.35 5.28
N GLN A 109 11.55 9.10 4.78
CA GLN A 109 12.93 8.63 4.67
C GLN A 109 13.84 9.55 5.48
N GLY A 110 14.69 8.95 6.29
CA GLY A 110 15.77 9.64 6.98
C GLY A 110 16.95 9.98 6.05
N LEU A 111 17.91 10.71 6.58
CA LEU A 111 19.05 11.22 5.79
C LEU A 111 20.03 10.13 5.32
N GLU A 112 20.07 9.02 6.02
CA GLU A 112 20.94 7.87 5.72
C GLU A 112 20.17 6.71 5.06
N GLY A 113 18.88 6.94 4.71
CA GLY A 113 18.03 5.98 4.04
C GLY A 113 17.11 5.18 4.96
N GLU A 114 17.03 5.59 6.25
CA GLU A 114 16.14 4.96 7.21
C GLU A 114 14.69 5.08 6.78
N LEU A 115 13.91 4.05 7.02
CA LEU A 115 12.47 4.03 6.79
C LEU A 115 11.76 4.48 8.07
N LEU A 116 11.12 5.64 8.00
CA LEU A 116 10.41 6.24 9.12
C LEU A 116 8.91 6.04 8.98
N ILE A 117 8.27 5.69 10.09
CA ILE A 117 6.82 5.47 10.22
C ILE A 117 6.28 6.51 11.19
N PHE A 118 5.20 7.18 10.79
CA PHE A 118 4.51 8.15 11.62
C PHE A 118 3.16 7.61 12.07
N THR A 119 2.82 7.84 13.34
CA THR A 119 1.58 7.36 13.92
C THR A 119 0.68 8.50 14.37
N TRP A 120 -0.62 8.25 14.45
CA TRP A 120 -1.61 9.21 14.97
C TRP A 120 -1.31 9.68 16.39
N GLY A 121 -0.73 8.82 17.20
CA GLY A 121 -0.28 9.15 18.57
C GLY A 121 0.89 10.11 18.65
N GLY A 122 1.44 10.56 17.51
CA GLY A 122 2.57 11.49 17.46
C GLY A 122 3.92 10.82 17.67
N THR A 123 4.00 9.51 17.60
CA THR A 123 5.26 8.76 17.67
C THR A 123 5.82 8.52 16.26
N MET A 124 7.12 8.57 16.15
CA MET A 124 7.88 8.20 14.96
C MET A 124 8.71 6.96 15.28
N PHE A 125 8.65 5.96 14.43
CA PHE A 125 9.44 4.74 14.51
C PHE A 125 10.35 4.62 13.30
N GLU A 126 11.46 3.94 13.46
CA GLU A 126 12.25 3.42 12.36
C GLU A 126 11.85 1.97 12.10
N LEU A 127 11.63 1.64 10.82
CA LEU A 127 11.43 0.27 10.38
C LEU A 127 12.79 -0.31 9.97
N ASP A 128 13.26 -1.28 10.74
CA ASP A 128 14.53 -1.95 10.50
C ASP A 128 14.34 -3.45 10.22
N VAL A 129 15.25 -4.02 9.43
CA VAL A 129 15.31 -5.47 9.19
C VAL A 129 16.24 -6.07 10.22
N HIS A 130 15.68 -6.67 11.25
CA HIS A 130 16.47 -7.55 12.08
C HIS A 130 16.66 -8.89 11.35
N SER A 131 17.88 -9.12 10.84
CA SER A 131 18.27 -10.49 10.45
C SER A 131 18.24 -11.37 11.69
N PRO A 132 17.58 -12.56 11.63
CA PRO A 132 17.52 -13.49 12.74
C PRO A 132 18.91 -14.03 13.11
#